data_797a6eba562d0009e5e9a5d8f0caa09b
#
_entry.id   797a6eba562d0009e5e9a5d8f0caa09b
#
_cell.length_a   1.000
_cell.length_b   1.000
_cell.length_c   1.000
_cell.angle_alpha   90.00
_cell.angle_beta   90.00
_cell.angle_gamma   90.00
#
_symmetry.space_group_name_H-M   'P 1'
#
loop_
_entity.id
_entity.type
_entity.pdbx_description
1 polymer ?
#
loop_
_entity_poly.entity_id
_entity_poly.type
_entity_poly.pdbx_seq_one_letter_code
_entity_poly.pdbx_strand_id
1 'polypeptide(L)'
;DRAIEIGAVRLEKGRVVERFQALMNPGKRVSSFIENYTGITNRMLSHAAPCDEVMEQFADFMGDHNLVAHNASFDKRFLDAELGRIYKSYHGDFACSLLVARRLYQDAPSHKLGALITYKNIPSGGGFHRALFDSEMTAKLWMTMLDDISQIITAQDVPFRLIQTLSKTPKRGVNTLLLAE
;
A
#
# COMPACT_ATOMS: atom_id res chain seq x y z
N ASP A 1 -13.37 -1.65 14.83
CA ASP A 1 -12.11 -0.94 15.03
C ASP A 1 -12.07 0.29 14.11
N ARG A 2 -11.29 1.32 14.49
CA ARG A 2 -11.05 2.55 13.71
C ARG A 2 -9.57 2.60 13.33
N ALA A 3 -9.26 3.23 12.19
CA ALA A 3 -7.90 3.58 11.85
C ALA A 3 -7.39 4.72 12.76
N ILE A 4 -6.09 4.73 13.03
CA ILE A 4 -5.45 5.76 13.90
C ILE A 4 -4.37 6.54 13.17
N GLU A 5 -3.90 6.03 12.06
CA GLU A 5 -2.96 6.71 11.17
C GLU A 5 -3.25 6.29 9.73
N ILE A 6 -3.08 7.22 8.82
CA ILE A 6 -3.10 6.94 7.39
C ILE A 6 -1.85 7.57 6.76
N GLY A 7 -1.22 6.84 5.87
CA GLY A 7 -0.10 7.30 5.07
C GLY A 7 -0.23 6.79 3.65
N ALA A 8 0.07 7.65 2.70
CA ALA A 8 0.05 7.32 1.29
C ALA A 8 1.03 8.18 0.50
N VAL A 9 1.47 7.66 -0.62
CA VAL A 9 2.26 8.41 -1.60
C VAL A 9 1.60 8.30 -2.95
N ARG A 10 1.68 9.37 -3.74
CA ARG A 10 1.28 9.37 -5.14
C ARG A 10 2.50 9.13 -6.01
N LEU A 11 2.39 8.16 -6.90
CA LEU A 11 3.41 7.86 -7.90
C LEU A 11 2.97 8.37 -9.27
N GLU A 12 3.85 9.09 -9.94
CA GLU A 12 3.68 9.48 -11.34
C GLU A 12 5.00 9.28 -12.08
N LYS A 13 4.95 8.55 -13.19
CA LYS A 13 6.12 8.29 -14.05
C LYS A 13 7.34 7.77 -13.25
N GLY A 14 7.11 6.81 -12.36
CA GLY A 14 8.16 6.18 -11.55
C GLY A 14 8.73 7.04 -10.42
N ARG A 15 8.05 8.11 -10.03
CA ARG A 15 8.48 9.01 -8.94
C ARG A 15 7.36 9.28 -7.94
N VAL A 16 7.74 9.46 -6.67
CA VAL A 16 6.84 9.99 -5.64
C VAL A 16 6.70 11.50 -5.87
N VAL A 17 5.49 11.95 -6.20
CA VAL A 17 5.19 13.36 -6.45
C VAL A 17 4.46 14.04 -5.31
N GLU A 18 3.78 13.29 -4.46
CA GLU A 18 3.02 13.81 -3.33
C GLU A 18 2.94 12.79 -2.21
N ARG A 19 2.89 13.26 -0.98
CA ARG A 19 2.76 12.44 0.23
C ARG A 19 1.59 12.91 1.07
N PHE A 20 0.90 11.96 1.70
CA PHE A 20 -0.14 12.22 2.68
C PHE A 20 0.18 11.45 3.96
N GLN A 21 0.12 12.12 5.11
CA GLN A 21 0.24 11.50 6.42
C GLN A 21 -0.63 12.23 7.41
N ALA A 22 -1.44 11.49 8.17
CA ALA A 22 -2.20 12.05 9.26
C ALA A 22 -2.45 11.02 10.36
N LEU A 23 -2.36 11.46 11.61
CA LEU A 23 -2.95 10.75 12.74
C LEU A 23 -4.45 11.04 12.79
N MET A 24 -5.22 10.08 13.27
CA MET A 24 -6.67 10.17 13.39
C MET A 24 -7.09 9.87 14.82
N ASN A 25 -7.89 10.76 15.41
CA ASN A 25 -8.49 10.50 16.71
C ASN A 25 -9.65 9.51 16.55
N PRO A 26 -9.54 8.27 17.07
CA PRO A 26 -10.59 7.26 16.92
C PRO A 26 -11.79 7.47 17.87
N GLY A 27 -11.76 8.50 18.72
CA GLY A 27 -12.77 8.76 19.75
C GLY A 27 -12.73 7.81 20.95
N LYS A 28 -11.74 6.92 21.01
CA LYS A 28 -11.52 5.99 22.13
C LYS A 28 -10.01 5.72 22.31
N ARG A 29 -9.64 5.25 23.48
CA ARG A 29 -8.25 4.86 23.75
C ARG A 29 -7.87 3.58 23.02
N VAL A 30 -6.65 3.55 22.53
CA VAL A 30 -6.03 2.31 22.01
C VAL A 30 -5.33 1.58 23.16
N SER A 31 -5.12 0.26 22.96
CA SER A 31 -4.43 -0.57 23.94
C SER A 31 -2.94 -0.24 24.02
N SER A 32 -2.30 -0.59 25.15
CA SER A 32 -0.86 -0.48 25.31
C SER A 32 -0.08 -1.29 24.26
N PHE A 33 -0.63 -2.41 23.80
CA PHE A 33 -0.04 -3.17 22.71
C PHE A 33 0.06 -2.32 21.42
N ILE A 34 -1.00 -1.59 21.04
CA ILE A 34 -0.99 -0.73 19.87
C ILE A 34 -0.02 0.44 20.06
N GLU A 35 0.01 1.07 21.25
CA GLU A 35 0.96 2.15 21.54
C GLU A 35 2.42 1.68 21.38
N ASN A 36 2.73 0.50 21.93
CA ASN A 36 4.08 -0.06 21.87
C ASN A 36 4.47 -0.51 20.46
N TYR A 37 3.52 -1.08 19.71
CA TYR A 37 3.75 -1.58 18.36
C TYR A 37 3.95 -0.48 17.33
N THR A 38 3.15 0.60 17.42
CA THR A 38 3.16 1.70 16.44
C THR A 38 3.97 2.90 16.88
N GLY A 39 4.23 3.06 18.19
CA GLY A 39 4.78 4.27 18.76
C GLY A 39 3.77 5.44 18.83
N ILE A 40 2.50 5.20 18.46
CA ILE A 40 1.44 6.20 18.49
C ILE A 40 0.72 6.12 19.83
N THR A 41 0.88 7.15 20.66
CA THR A 41 0.33 7.18 22.02
C THR A 41 -1.10 7.70 22.04
N ASN A 42 -1.85 7.32 23.08
CA ASN A 42 -3.17 7.91 23.34
C ASN A 42 -3.14 9.42 23.48
N ARG A 43 -2.03 9.98 24.01
CA ARG A 43 -1.82 11.42 24.08
C ARG A 43 -1.72 12.04 22.67
N MET A 44 -0.97 11.44 21.77
CA MET A 44 -0.87 11.90 20.37
C MET A 44 -2.24 11.88 19.71
N LEU A 45 -2.99 10.77 19.88
CA LEU A 45 -4.31 10.61 19.28
C LEU A 45 -5.35 11.59 19.82
N SER A 46 -5.26 11.98 21.09
CA SER A 46 -6.17 12.95 21.69
C SER A 46 -6.03 14.37 21.09
N HIS A 47 -4.87 14.68 20.50
CA HIS A 47 -4.60 15.95 19.83
C HIS A 47 -4.76 15.86 18.30
N ALA A 48 -5.03 14.67 17.77
CA ALA A 48 -5.24 14.48 16.33
C ALA A 48 -6.65 14.92 15.90
N ALA A 49 -6.79 15.27 14.63
CA ALA A 49 -8.09 15.56 14.05
C ALA A 49 -9.00 14.32 14.08
N PRO A 50 -10.34 14.51 14.12
CA PRO A 50 -11.28 13.40 14.00
C PRO A 50 -11.05 12.57 12.73
N CYS A 51 -11.33 11.27 12.81
CA CYS A 51 -11.18 10.36 11.66
C CYS A 51 -11.92 10.88 10.42
N ASP A 52 -13.14 11.36 10.57
CA ASP A 52 -13.98 11.80 9.45
C ASP A 52 -13.36 12.99 8.71
N GLU A 53 -12.77 13.95 9.44
CA GLU A 53 -12.08 15.09 8.83
C GLU A 53 -10.83 14.66 8.05
N VAL A 54 -10.01 13.78 8.63
CA VAL A 54 -8.83 13.25 7.96
C VAL A 54 -9.22 12.44 6.72
N MET A 55 -10.28 11.66 6.79
CA MET A 55 -10.75 10.85 5.66
C MET A 55 -11.32 11.71 4.52
N GLU A 56 -11.94 12.86 4.81
CA GLU A 56 -12.32 13.83 3.77
C GLU A 56 -11.08 14.32 3.01
N GLN A 57 -10.04 14.74 3.73
CA GLN A 57 -8.78 15.19 3.14
C GLN A 57 -8.10 14.06 2.35
N PHE A 58 -8.14 12.83 2.87
CA PHE A 58 -7.56 11.68 2.18
C PHE A 58 -8.34 11.31 0.91
N ALA A 59 -9.66 11.42 0.92
CA ALA A 59 -10.48 11.20 -0.27
C ALA A 59 -10.12 12.19 -1.38
N ASP A 60 -9.87 13.45 -1.06
CA ASP A 60 -9.42 14.45 -2.02
C ASP A 60 -8.02 14.14 -2.56
N PHE A 61 -7.09 13.73 -1.68
CA PHE A 61 -5.75 13.27 -2.07
C PHE A 61 -5.79 12.06 -3.00
N MET A 62 -6.64 11.08 -2.70
CA MET A 62 -6.77 9.84 -3.44
C MET A 62 -7.35 10.07 -4.84
N GLY A 63 -8.34 10.96 -5.00
CA GLY A 63 -9.01 11.23 -6.27
C GLY A 63 -9.50 9.96 -6.94
N ASP A 64 -9.31 9.88 -8.26
CA ASP A 64 -9.68 8.72 -9.09
C ASP A 64 -8.49 7.78 -9.39
N HIS A 65 -7.39 7.91 -8.66
CA HIS A 65 -6.19 7.12 -8.88
C HIS A 65 -6.39 5.65 -8.49
N ASN A 66 -5.67 4.75 -9.18
CA ASN A 66 -5.54 3.37 -8.75
C ASN A 66 -4.78 3.28 -7.43
N LEU A 67 -5.12 2.30 -6.61
CA LEU A 67 -4.59 2.12 -5.27
C LEU A 67 -3.75 0.84 -5.19
N VAL A 68 -2.66 0.93 -4.46
CA VAL A 68 -1.79 -0.22 -4.17
C VAL A 68 -1.52 -0.27 -2.67
N ALA A 69 -1.61 -1.45 -2.09
CA ALA A 69 -1.17 -1.70 -0.73
C ALA A 69 -0.48 -3.06 -0.61
N HIS A 70 0.38 -3.20 0.40
CA HIS A 70 1.02 -4.47 0.71
C HIS A 70 0.17 -5.25 1.71
N ASN A 71 -0.40 -6.40 1.30
CA ASN A 71 -1.49 -7.09 1.99
C ASN A 71 -2.82 -6.30 1.93
N ALA A 72 -3.18 -5.91 0.73
CA ALA A 72 -4.25 -4.96 0.41
C ALA A 72 -5.62 -5.29 1.00
N SER A 73 -5.93 -6.55 1.29
CA SER A 73 -7.20 -6.93 1.92
C SER A 73 -7.39 -6.30 3.30
N PHE A 74 -6.29 -6.08 4.03
CA PHE A 74 -6.32 -5.41 5.33
C PHE A 74 -6.61 -3.91 5.16
N ASP A 75 -5.84 -3.22 4.34
CA ASP A 75 -5.97 -1.79 4.09
C ASP A 75 -7.33 -1.46 3.44
N LYS A 76 -7.74 -2.28 2.47
CA LYS A 76 -9.03 -2.12 1.80
C LYS A 76 -10.20 -2.19 2.78
N ARG A 77 -10.17 -3.11 3.73
CA ARG A 77 -11.23 -3.23 4.74
C ARG A 77 -11.36 -1.96 5.60
N PHE A 78 -10.23 -1.40 6.04
CA PHE A 78 -10.23 -0.16 6.79
C PHE A 78 -10.64 1.04 5.94
N LEU A 79 -10.11 1.14 4.71
CA LEU A 79 -10.44 2.20 3.78
C LEU A 79 -11.94 2.22 3.46
N ASP A 80 -12.52 1.09 3.11
CA ASP A 80 -13.95 0.95 2.81
C ASP A 80 -14.81 1.36 4.03
N ALA A 81 -14.41 0.92 5.23
CA ALA A 81 -15.13 1.25 6.46
C ALA A 81 -15.07 2.74 6.80
N GLU A 82 -13.90 3.35 6.73
CA GLU A 82 -13.73 4.77 7.06
C GLU A 82 -14.36 5.68 5.99
N LEU A 83 -14.21 5.38 4.71
CA LEU A 83 -14.88 6.13 3.63
C LEU A 83 -16.42 5.99 3.72
N GLY A 84 -16.91 4.79 4.03
CA GLY A 84 -18.35 4.55 4.23
C GLY A 84 -18.96 5.42 5.33
N ARG A 85 -18.21 5.74 6.39
CA ARG A 85 -18.65 6.63 7.47
C ARG A 85 -18.92 8.07 7.02
N ILE A 86 -18.19 8.51 6.01
CA ILE A 86 -18.35 9.85 5.40
C ILE A 86 -19.10 9.80 4.08
N TYR A 87 -19.79 8.70 3.80
CA TYR A 87 -20.58 8.49 2.57
C TYR A 87 -19.78 8.63 1.28
N LYS A 88 -18.51 8.24 1.31
CA LYS A 88 -17.60 8.24 0.14
C LYS A 88 -17.15 6.83 -0.22
N SER A 89 -16.62 6.70 -1.43
CA SER A 89 -15.96 5.52 -1.96
C SER A 89 -14.83 5.95 -2.89
N TYR A 90 -13.97 5.03 -3.29
CA TYR A 90 -12.96 5.30 -4.33
C TYR A 90 -13.40 4.71 -5.67
N HIS A 91 -12.93 5.32 -6.75
CA HIS A 91 -13.31 4.94 -8.13
C HIS A 91 -12.20 4.19 -8.87
N GLY A 92 -10.94 4.29 -8.44
CA GLY A 92 -9.83 3.56 -9.00
C GLY A 92 -9.86 2.06 -8.68
N ASP A 93 -9.06 1.31 -9.40
CA ASP A 93 -8.83 -0.11 -9.13
C ASP A 93 -7.84 -0.30 -7.97
N PHE A 94 -7.90 -1.47 -7.34
CA PHE A 94 -7.01 -1.82 -6.23
C PHE A 94 -6.11 -3.00 -6.60
N ALA A 95 -4.82 -2.92 -6.28
CA ALA A 95 -3.87 -4.00 -6.43
C ALA A 95 -3.14 -4.31 -5.11
N CYS A 96 -2.74 -5.57 -4.96
CA CYS A 96 -2.01 -6.06 -3.79
C CYS A 96 -0.57 -6.39 -4.16
N SER A 97 0.38 -5.59 -3.71
CA SER A 97 1.81 -5.82 -3.96
C SER A 97 2.34 -7.12 -3.35
N LEU A 98 1.76 -7.59 -2.24
CA LEU A 98 2.07 -8.91 -1.66
C LEU A 98 1.74 -10.05 -2.63
N LEU A 99 0.55 -10.02 -3.24
CA LEU A 99 0.13 -11.06 -4.18
C LEU A 99 0.97 -11.04 -5.46
N VAL A 100 1.33 -9.86 -5.95
CA VAL A 100 2.23 -9.71 -7.10
C VAL A 100 3.63 -10.24 -6.75
N ALA A 101 4.18 -9.86 -5.61
CA ALA A 101 5.49 -10.34 -5.16
C ALA A 101 5.56 -11.87 -5.03
N ARG A 102 4.48 -12.50 -4.56
CA ARG A 102 4.38 -13.98 -4.51
C ARG A 102 4.45 -14.66 -5.89
N ARG A 103 4.14 -13.93 -6.94
CA ARG A 103 4.20 -14.43 -8.34
C ARG A 103 5.55 -14.16 -8.96
N LEU A 104 6.11 -12.97 -8.75
CA LEU A 104 7.40 -12.58 -9.32
C LEU A 104 8.60 -13.18 -8.58
N TYR A 105 8.52 -13.19 -7.25
CA TYR A 105 9.65 -13.55 -6.37
C TYR A 105 9.35 -14.84 -5.62
N GLN A 106 9.16 -15.94 -6.37
CA GLN A 106 8.74 -17.22 -5.82
C GLN A 106 9.77 -17.83 -4.87
N ASP A 107 11.05 -17.48 -5.04
CA ASP A 107 12.16 -17.97 -4.21
C ASP A 107 12.47 -17.07 -3.01
N ALA A 108 11.74 -15.96 -2.84
CA ALA A 108 11.93 -15.11 -1.68
C ALA A 108 11.60 -15.85 -0.37
N PRO A 109 12.45 -15.73 0.67
CA PRO A 109 12.26 -16.45 1.95
C PRO A 109 11.01 -16.00 2.69
N SER A 110 10.55 -14.79 2.45
CA SER A 110 9.32 -14.21 3.00
C SER A 110 8.80 -13.13 2.06
N HIS A 111 7.47 -12.96 2.03
CA HIS A 111 6.82 -11.91 1.26
C HIS A 111 6.28 -10.76 2.13
N LYS A 112 6.70 -10.67 3.38
CA LYS A 112 6.49 -9.48 4.21
C LYS A 112 7.26 -8.30 3.62
N LEU A 113 6.74 -7.09 3.76
CA LEU A 113 7.32 -5.89 3.14
C LEU A 113 8.81 -5.72 3.45
N GLY A 114 9.20 -5.75 4.72
CA GLY A 114 10.60 -5.61 5.12
C GLY A 114 11.52 -6.68 4.54
N ALA A 115 11.05 -7.93 4.46
CA ALA A 115 11.81 -9.04 3.87
C ALA A 115 12.02 -8.85 2.35
N LEU A 116 11.00 -8.37 1.64
CA LEU A 116 11.11 -8.08 0.21
C LEU A 116 12.01 -6.89 -0.08
N ILE A 117 11.97 -5.86 0.75
CA ILE A 117 12.88 -4.70 0.66
C ILE A 117 14.34 -5.18 0.76
N THR A 118 14.64 -6.06 1.72
CA THR A 118 15.97 -6.69 1.84
C THR A 118 16.29 -7.59 0.66
N TYR A 119 15.37 -8.46 0.25
CA TYR A 119 15.53 -9.41 -0.86
C TYR A 119 15.86 -8.71 -2.18
N LYS A 120 15.25 -7.56 -2.45
CA LYS A 120 15.50 -6.74 -3.64
C LYS A 120 16.60 -5.70 -3.47
N ASN A 121 17.31 -5.70 -2.34
CA ASN A 121 18.35 -4.73 -2.02
C ASN A 121 17.89 -3.28 -2.13
N ILE A 122 16.66 -2.99 -1.74
CA ILE A 122 16.10 -1.65 -1.76
C ILE A 122 16.61 -0.89 -0.52
N PRO A 123 17.23 0.30 -0.68
CA PRO A 123 17.69 1.08 0.45
C PRO A 123 16.53 1.48 1.37
N SER A 124 16.68 1.24 2.68
CA SER A 124 15.72 1.66 3.70
C SER A 124 16.45 2.12 4.96
N GLY A 125 15.93 3.15 5.62
CA GLY A 125 16.49 3.70 6.87
C GLY A 125 15.92 3.09 8.16
N GLY A 126 15.08 2.05 8.07
CA GLY A 126 14.28 1.55 9.19
C GLY A 126 13.04 2.42 9.42
N GLY A 127 12.25 2.10 10.42
CA GLY A 127 11.02 2.87 10.75
C GLY A 127 9.71 2.21 10.34
N PHE A 128 9.75 0.90 10.06
CA PHE A 128 8.54 0.11 9.79
C PHE A 128 7.48 0.26 10.89
N HIS A 129 6.24 0.01 10.53
CA HIS A 129 5.03 0.16 11.34
C HIS A 129 4.53 1.61 11.51
N ARG A 130 5.05 2.55 10.70
CA ARG A 130 4.48 3.88 10.53
C ARG A 130 3.94 4.02 9.10
N ALA A 131 2.70 4.48 8.99
CA ALA A 131 1.92 4.40 7.75
C ALA A 131 2.61 5.05 6.54
N LEU A 132 3.19 6.24 6.68
CA LEU A 132 3.90 6.88 5.57
C LEU A 132 5.17 6.13 5.18
N PHE A 133 5.96 5.66 6.15
CA PHE A 133 7.17 4.90 5.86
C PHE A 133 6.86 3.61 5.12
N ASP A 134 5.86 2.86 5.58
CA ASP A 134 5.43 1.63 4.94
C ASP A 134 4.90 1.89 3.51
N SER A 135 4.20 3.01 3.30
CA SER A 135 3.74 3.44 1.98
C SER A 135 4.91 3.79 1.05
N GLU A 136 5.93 4.48 1.53
CA GLU A 136 7.13 4.79 0.74
C GLU A 136 7.91 3.53 0.37
N MET A 137 8.03 2.58 1.29
CA MET A 137 8.68 1.29 1.01
C MET A 137 7.85 0.45 0.03
N THR A 138 6.54 0.43 0.18
CA THR A 138 5.64 -0.22 -0.77
C THR A 138 5.76 0.39 -2.17
N ALA A 139 5.87 1.71 -2.27
CA ALA A 139 6.08 2.42 -3.54
C ALA A 139 7.41 2.02 -4.20
N LYS A 140 8.50 1.95 -3.45
CA LYS A 140 9.80 1.50 -3.95
C LYS A 140 9.76 0.05 -4.44
N LEU A 141 9.13 -0.84 -3.68
CA LEU A 141 8.92 -2.23 -4.08
C LEU A 141 8.06 -2.31 -5.35
N TRP A 142 6.99 -1.53 -5.42
CA TRP A 142 6.10 -1.48 -6.57
C TRP A 142 6.82 -1.05 -7.83
N MET A 143 7.60 0.01 -7.79
CA MET A 143 8.42 0.48 -8.92
C MET A 143 9.44 -0.60 -9.34
N THR A 144 10.09 -1.28 -8.40
CA THR A 144 11.01 -2.38 -8.68
C THR A 144 10.29 -3.53 -9.38
N MET A 145 9.10 -3.90 -8.94
CA MET A 145 8.30 -4.95 -9.59
C MET A 145 7.87 -4.56 -11.01
N LEU A 146 7.49 -3.30 -11.23
CA LEU A 146 7.15 -2.80 -12.56
C LEU A 146 8.37 -2.86 -13.50
N ASP A 147 9.55 -2.49 -13.02
CA ASP A 147 10.80 -2.59 -13.78
C ASP A 147 11.12 -4.06 -14.12
N ASP A 148 11.02 -4.97 -13.16
CA ASP A 148 11.24 -6.41 -13.39
C ASP A 148 10.25 -6.98 -14.42
N ILE A 149 8.99 -6.59 -14.39
CA ILE A 149 7.98 -7.00 -15.36
C ILE A 149 8.28 -6.42 -16.74
N SER A 150 8.66 -5.15 -16.83
CA SER A 150 8.94 -4.46 -18.09
C SER A 150 10.11 -5.08 -18.86
N GLN A 151 11.00 -5.80 -18.19
CA GLN A 151 12.08 -6.54 -18.82
C GLN A 151 11.65 -7.86 -19.45
N ILE A 152 10.45 -8.34 -19.13
CA ILE A 152 9.92 -9.62 -19.62
C ILE A 152 8.91 -9.40 -20.74
N ILE A 153 8.02 -8.42 -20.57
CA ILE A 153 6.96 -8.13 -21.55
C ILE A 153 7.52 -7.35 -22.73
N THR A 154 6.82 -7.39 -23.87
CA THR A 154 7.18 -6.61 -25.07
C THR A 154 6.50 -5.24 -25.12
N ALA A 155 5.46 -5.04 -24.32
CA ALA A 155 4.76 -3.78 -24.24
C ALA A 155 5.65 -2.66 -23.65
N GLN A 156 5.46 -1.44 -24.10
CA GLN A 156 6.23 -0.28 -23.66
C GLN A 156 5.96 0.07 -22.18
N ASP A 157 4.72 -0.10 -21.75
CA ASP A 157 4.28 0.17 -20.38
C ASP A 157 3.66 -1.09 -19.76
N VAL A 158 3.70 -1.20 -18.42
CA VAL A 158 3.05 -2.26 -17.66
C VAL A 158 1.63 -1.82 -17.30
N PRO A 159 0.58 -2.35 -17.97
CA PRO A 159 -0.79 -1.95 -17.67
C PRO A 159 -1.21 -2.40 -16.25
N PHE A 160 -1.94 -1.56 -15.53
CA PHE A 160 -2.45 -1.91 -14.19
C PHE A 160 -3.31 -3.19 -14.22
N ARG A 161 -4.08 -3.39 -15.29
CA ARG A 161 -4.88 -4.61 -15.50
C ARG A 161 -4.01 -5.87 -15.57
N LEU A 162 -2.83 -5.81 -16.19
CA LEU A 162 -1.89 -6.94 -16.21
C LEU A 162 -1.46 -7.31 -14.78
N ILE A 163 -1.17 -6.31 -13.96
CA ILE A 163 -0.81 -6.52 -12.55
C ILE A 163 -1.95 -7.19 -11.77
N GLN A 164 -3.18 -6.75 -11.99
CA GLN A 164 -4.35 -7.38 -11.37
C GLN A 164 -4.54 -8.83 -11.82
N THR A 165 -4.34 -9.12 -13.09
CA THR A 165 -4.37 -10.49 -13.65
C THR A 165 -3.25 -11.33 -13.05
N LEU A 166 -2.02 -10.82 -13.02
CA LEU A 166 -0.86 -11.50 -12.46
C LEU A 166 -1.09 -11.89 -10.99
N SER A 167 -1.66 -11.01 -10.19
CA SER A 167 -1.94 -11.27 -8.77
C SER A 167 -2.88 -12.46 -8.52
N LYS A 168 -3.69 -12.84 -9.51
CA LYS A 168 -4.64 -13.95 -9.47
C LYS A 168 -4.14 -15.20 -10.21
N THR A 169 -3.08 -15.07 -10.99
CA THR A 169 -2.54 -16.16 -11.81
C THR A 169 -1.86 -17.21 -10.92
N PRO A 170 -2.09 -18.52 -11.15
CA PRO A 170 -1.33 -19.56 -10.48
C PRO A 170 0.18 -19.39 -10.72
N LYS A 171 1.02 -19.66 -9.72
CA LYS A 171 2.47 -19.49 -9.81
C LYS A 171 3.10 -20.09 -11.07
N ARG A 172 2.67 -21.30 -11.45
CA ARG A 172 3.16 -22.01 -12.65
C ARG A 172 2.80 -21.32 -13.98
N GLY A 173 1.79 -20.46 -13.99
CA GLY A 173 1.32 -19.75 -15.19
C GLY A 173 1.90 -18.36 -15.37
N VAL A 174 2.72 -17.88 -14.43
CA VAL A 174 3.26 -16.51 -14.44
C VAL A 174 4.09 -16.22 -15.68
N ASN A 175 5.04 -17.08 -16.00
CA ASN A 175 5.90 -16.89 -17.18
C ASN A 175 5.09 -16.92 -18.48
N THR A 176 4.12 -17.82 -18.59
CA THR A 176 3.23 -17.90 -19.76
C THR A 176 2.42 -16.62 -19.93
N LEU A 177 1.88 -16.09 -18.84
CA LEU A 177 1.17 -14.81 -18.87
C LEU A 177 2.07 -13.67 -19.34
N LEU A 178 3.23 -13.50 -18.72
CA LEU A 178 4.11 -12.36 -19.00
C LEU A 178 4.74 -12.41 -20.39
N LEU A 179 5.07 -13.60 -20.90
CA LEU A 179 5.62 -13.77 -22.25
C LEU A 179 4.58 -13.58 -23.37
N ALA A 180 3.29 -13.55 -23.04
CA ALA A 180 2.20 -13.31 -23.99
C ALA A 180 1.86 -11.82 -24.17
N GLU A 181 2.44 -10.94 -23.34
CA GLU A 181 2.23 -9.49 -23.38
C GLU A 181 3.42 -8.76 -24.04
#